data_c2e835f8d1b63ed505bb531825cb5b3b
#
_entry.id   c2e835f8d1b63ed505bb531825cb5b3b
#
_cell.length_a   1.000
_cell.length_b   1.000
_cell.length_c   1.000
_cell.angle_alpha   90.00
_cell.angle_beta   90.00
_cell.angle_gamma   90.00
#
_symmetry.space_group_name_H-M   'P 1'
#
loop_
_entity.id
_entity.type
_entity.pdbx_description
1 polymer ?
#
loop_
_entity_poly.entity_id
_entity_poly.type
_entity_poly.pdbx_seq_one_letter_code
_entity_poly.pdbx_strand_id
1 'polypeptide(L)'
;MKQEAYNAVKMKVDQEKTAILKELQLLLSKREKVVEKLTHEKEVYYSRTKKERLQVAVLAGSMQLDAFSPSRIQQMEREIHQISQYIKSNEQILEQLEEKGKLAKKMYDDTRKKWQQLENKREEQTLRDLKMVLLK
;
A
#
# COMPACT_ATOMS: atom_id res chain seq x y z
N MET A 1 -23.91 -12.17 0.18
CA MET A 1 -23.46 -11.36 -0.98
C MET A 1 -23.44 -12.26 -2.22
N LYS A 2 -24.02 -11.82 -3.31
CA LYS A 2 -24.01 -12.54 -4.58
C LYS A 2 -22.61 -12.56 -5.19
N GLN A 3 -22.30 -13.60 -5.95
CA GLN A 3 -20.98 -13.78 -6.56
C GLN A 3 -20.57 -12.60 -7.44
N GLU A 4 -21.49 -12.06 -8.23
CA GLU A 4 -21.23 -10.89 -9.07
C GLU A 4 -20.88 -9.65 -8.26
N ALA A 5 -21.58 -9.41 -7.15
CA ALA A 5 -21.30 -8.30 -6.25
C ALA A 5 -19.93 -8.47 -5.57
N TYR A 6 -19.60 -9.69 -5.14
CA TYR A 6 -18.28 -10.00 -4.58
C TYR A 6 -17.16 -9.77 -5.59
N ASN A 7 -17.33 -10.26 -6.82
CA ASN A 7 -16.33 -10.08 -7.87
C ASN A 7 -16.11 -8.59 -8.19
N ALA A 8 -17.17 -7.80 -8.21
CA ALA A 8 -17.09 -6.37 -8.45
C ALA A 8 -16.31 -5.66 -7.32
N VAL A 9 -16.58 -5.98 -6.06
CA VAL A 9 -15.85 -5.43 -4.91
C VAL A 9 -14.39 -5.84 -4.94
N LYS A 10 -14.10 -7.12 -5.19
CA LYS A 10 -12.74 -7.65 -5.27
C LYS A 10 -11.95 -6.94 -6.38
N MET A 11 -12.52 -6.81 -7.56
CA MET A 11 -11.89 -6.14 -8.69
C MET A 11 -11.56 -4.69 -8.37
N LYS A 12 -12.50 -3.95 -7.76
CA LYS A 12 -12.30 -2.57 -7.35
C LYS A 12 -11.21 -2.43 -6.29
N VAL A 13 -11.22 -3.30 -5.27
CA VAL A 13 -10.20 -3.34 -4.22
C VAL A 13 -8.83 -3.63 -4.83
N ASP A 14 -8.71 -4.60 -5.72
CA ASP A 14 -7.45 -4.95 -6.38
C ASP A 14 -6.91 -3.80 -7.25
N GLN A 15 -7.79 -3.10 -7.96
CA GLN A 15 -7.41 -1.92 -8.75
C GLN A 15 -6.91 -0.77 -7.86
N GLU A 16 -7.61 -0.48 -6.78
CA GLU A 16 -7.20 0.55 -5.82
C GLU A 16 -5.88 0.19 -5.15
N LYS A 17 -5.68 -1.08 -4.74
CA LYS A 17 -4.41 -1.57 -4.20
C LYS A 17 -3.25 -1.39 -5.18
N THR A 18 -3.45 -1.75 -6.44
CA THR A 18 -2.43 -1.60 -7.48
C THR A 18 -2.02 -0.14 -7.65
N ALA A 19 -2.98 0.76 -7.68
CA ALA A 19 -2.70 2.20 -7.79
C ALA A 19 -1.91 2.72 -6.59
N ILE A 20 -2.28 2.33 -5.37
CA ILE A 20 -1.60 2.72 -4.14
C ILE A 20 -0.18 2.14 -4.08
N LEU A 21 0.02 0.89 -4.49
CA LEU A 21 1.35 0.27 -4.55
C LEU A 21 2.27 0.98 -5.52
N LYS A 22 1.79 1.39 -6.68
CA LYS A 22 2.56 2.20 -7.64
C LYS A 22 2.96 3.54 -7.04
N GLU A 23 2.03 4.21 -6.37
CA GLU A 23 2.31 5.48 -5.69
C GLU A 23 3.35 5.31 -4.59
N LEU A 24 3.26 4.23 -3.78
CA LEU A 24 4.24 3.91 -2.76
C LEU A 24 5.64 3.69 -3.34
N GLN A 25 5.75 2.98 -4.47
CA GLN A 25 7.04 2.80 -5.15
C GLN A 25 7.65 4.13 -5.58
N LEU A 26 6.83 5.03 -6.13
CA LEU A 26 7.29 6.37 -6.53
C LEU A 26 7.73 7.19 -5.32
N LEU A 27 6.99 7.15 -4.21
CA LEU A 27 7.34 7.85 -2.98
C LEU A 27 8.61 7.31 -2.35
N LEU A 28 8.80 5.99 -2.31
CA LEU A 28 10.01 5.37 -1.79
C LEU A 28 11.22 5.74 -2.62
N SER A 29 11.11 5.71 -3.95
CA SER A 29 12.18 6.12 -4.87
C SER A 29 12.52 7.60 -4.68
N LYS A 30 11.53 8.45 -4.54
CA LYS A 30 11.73 9.88 -4.32
C LYS A 30 12.43 10.15 -2.98
N ARG A 31 12.00 9.45 -1.92
CA ARG A 31 12.64 9.55 -0.60
C ARG A 31 14.10 9.14 -0.66
N GLU A 32 14.42 8.04 -1.32
CA GLU A 32 15.79 7.55 -1.47
C GLU A 32 16.69 8.59 -2.15
N LYS A 33 16.21 9.21 -3.22
CA LYS A 33 16.95 10.27 -3.93
C LYS A 33 17.22 11.47 -3.04
N VAL A 34 16.25 11.88 -2.24
CA VAL A 34 16.42 13.02 -1.32
C VAL A 34 17.38 12.65 -0.19
N VAL A 35 17.32 11.42 0.33
CA VAL A 35 18.25 10.92 1.35
C VAL A 35 19.67 10.89 0.82
N GLU A 36 19.90 10.45 -0.41
CA GLU A 36 21.23 10.48 -1.04
C GLU A 36 21.76 11.90 -1.14
N LYS A 37 20.95 12.84 -1.64
CA LYS A 37 21.32 14.25 -1.72
C LYS A 37 21.65 14.83 -0.34
N LEU A 38 20.85 14.50 0.67
CA LEU A 38 21.06 14.93 2.04
C LEU A 38 22.39 14.40 2.59
N THR A 39 22.69 13.11 2.35
CA THR A 39 23.94 12.50 2.78
C THR A 39 25.14 13.23 2.17
N HIS A 40 25.11 13.50 0.87
CA HIS A 40 26.18 14.25 0.20
C HIS A 40 26.31 15.68 0.74
N GLU A 41 25.21 16.37 0.99
CA GLU A 41 25.24 17.71 1.55
C GLU A 41 25.81 17.73 2.97
N LYS A 42 25.45 16.77 3.80
CA LYS A 42 26.02 16.64 5.15
C LYS A 42 27.51 16.35 5.12
N GLU A 43 27.98 15.48 4.24
CA GLU A 43 29.41 15.21 4.05
C GLU A 43 30.17 16.46 3.69
N VAL A 44 29.69 17.25 2.73
CA VAL A 44 30.30 18.50 2.32
C VAL A 44 30.30 19.51 3.48
N TYR A 45 29.17 19.68 4.14
CA TYR A 45 29.02 20.65 5.23
C TYR A 45 29.90 20.33 6.42
N TYR A 46 30.05 19.06 6.80
CA TYR A 46 30.87 18.64 7.95
C TYR A 46 32.32 18.36 7.60
N SER A 47 32.76 18.56 6.36
CA SER A 47 34.15 18.42 5.97
C SER A 47 35.02 19.50 6.65
N ARG A 48 36.20 19.10 7.12
CA ARG A 48 37.08 19.96 7.99
C ARG A 48 37.64 21.17 7.26
N THR A 49 38.06 21.01 6.02
CA THR A 49 38.72 22.05 5.23
C THR A 49 37.94 22.38 3.98
N LYS A 50 38.16 23.58 3.44
CA LYS A 50 37.59 24.01 2.17
C LYS A 50 37.98 23.08 1.02
N LYS A 51 39.20 22.57 1.03
CA LYS A 51 39.70 21.63 0.03
C LYS A 51 38.95 20.30 0.06
N GLU A 52 38.75 19.75 1.29
CA GLU A 52 37.96 18.53 1.48
C GLU A 52 36.50 18.72 1.04
N ARG A 53 35.91 19.86 1.41
CA ARG A 53 34.53 20.20 0.96
C ARG A 53 34.43 20.26 -0.54
N LEU A 54 35.42 20.84 -1.21
CA LEU A 54 35.42 20.89 -2.68
C LEU A 54 35.55 19.51 -3.29
N GLN A 55 36.42 18.65 -2.75
CA GLN A 55 36.59 17.29 -3.23
C GLN A 55 35.28 16.47 -3.08
N VAL A 56 34.64 16.56 -1.93
CA VAL A 56 33.36 15.86 -1.68
C VAL A 56 32.27 16.42 -2.59
N ALA A 57 32.23 17.73 -2.80
CA ALA A 57 31.27 18.36 -3.70
C ALA A 57 31.45 17.90 -5.15
N VAL A 58 32.70 17.76 -5.62
CA VAL A 58 33.01 17.24 -6.96
C VAL A 58 32.55 15.77 -7.08
N LEU A 59 32.84 14.95 -6.09
CA LEU A 59 32.40 13.53 -6.05
C LEU A 59 30.88 13.41 -6.02
N ALA A 60 30.19 14.34 -5.35
CA ALA A 60 28.73 14.39 -5.34
C ALA A 60 28.10 14.98 -6.62
N GLY A 61 28.93 15.42 -7.57
CA GLY A 61 28.45 16.03 -8.82
C GLY A 61 28.02 17.47 -8.69
N SER A 62 28.38 18.16 -7.57
CA SER A 62 28.06 19.56 -7.35
C SER A 62 29.32 20.42 -7.43
N MET A 63 29.24 21.50 -8.23
CA MET A 63 30.33 22.44 -8.44
C MET A 63 30.26 23.68 -7.54
N GLN A 64 29.18 23.87 -6.79
CA GLN A 64 28.90 25.04 -5.99
C GLN A 64 28.91 24.75 -4.49
N LEU A 65 29.90 25.28 -3.76
CA LEU A 65 29.97 25.15 -2.31
C LEU A 65 28.85 25.90 -1.58
N ASP A 66 28.38 27.02 -2.14
CA ASP A 66 27.29 27.83 -1.57
C ASP A 66 25.96 27.13 -1.55
N ALA A 67 25.82 26.06 -2.34
CA ALA A 67 24.61 25.20 -2.34
C ALA A 67 24.49 24.35 -1.06
N PHE A 68 25.59 24.18 -0.33
CA PHE A 68 25.66 23.34 0.88
C PHE A 68 25.55 24.19 2.13
N SER A 69 24.34 24.45 2.59
CA SER A 69 24.04 25.27 3.75
C SER A 69 23.21 24.54 4.78
N PRO A 70 23.28 24.91 6.08
CA PRO A 70 22.41 24.35 7.10
C PRO A 70 20.91 24.50 6.76
N SER A 71 20.54 25.61 6.14
CA SER A 71 19.17 25.89 5.69
C SER A 71 18.69 24.85 4.67
N ARG A 72 19.56 24.48 3.73
CA ARG A 72 19.25 23.49 2.72
C ARG A 72 19.15 22.08 3.29
N ILE A 73 20.02 21.76 4.25
CA ILE A 73 19.97 20.50 5.00
C ILE A 73 18.62 20.38 5.73
N GLN A 74 18.21 21.44 6.43
CA GLN A 74 16.91 21.47 7.12
C GLN A 74 15.74 21.32 6.14
N GLN A 75 15.80 21.96 5.00
CA GLN A 75 14.79 21.85 3.96
C GLN A 75 14.65 20.41 3.45
N MET A 76 15.77 19.74 3.22
CA MET A 76 15.78 18.34 2.80
C MET A 76 15.25 17.40 3.88
N GLU A 77 15.58 17.64 5.14
CA GLU A 77 15.04 16.88 6.27
C GLU A 77 13.53 17.03 6.37
N ARG A 78 12.99 18.22 6.17
CA ARG A 78 11.54 18.46 6.11
C ARG A 78 10.89 17.73 4.94
N GLU A 79 11.53 17.74 3.78
CA GLU A 79 11.04 17.05 2.60
C GLU A 79 10.97 15.54 2.83
N ILE A 80 12.01 14.94 3.42
CA ILE A 80 12.04 13.53 3.81
C ILE A 80 10.92 13.22 4.80
N HIS A 81 10.72 14.06 5.79
CA HIS A 81 9.64 13.88 6.78
C HIS A 81 8.28 13.92 6.11
N GLN A 82 8.05 14.86 5.21
CA GLN A 82 6.80 14.99 4.46
C GLN A 82 6.53 13.77 3.59
N ILE A 83 7.54 13.31 2.85
CA ILE A 83 7.42 12.10 2.03
C ILE A 83 7.12 10.88 2.90
N SER A 84 7.78 10.76 4.05
CA SER A 84 7.56 9.67 5.00
C SER A 84 6.12 9.67 5.56
N GLN A 85 5.54 10.83 5.77
CA GLN A 85 4.14 10.96 6.17
C GLN A 85 3.17 10.49 5.07
N TYR A 86 3.45 10.84 3.81
CA TYR A 86 2.66 10.35 2.67
C TYR A 86 2.75 8.84 2.53
N ILE A 87 3.94 8.27 2.70
CA ILE A 87 4.13 6.82 2.68
C ILE A 87 3.28 6.15 3.77
N LYS A 88 3.32 6.68 4.98
CA LYS A 88 2.53 6.17 6.11
C LYS A 88 1.03 6.23 5.83
N SER A 89 0.55 7.35 5.28
CA SER A 89 -0.85 7.50 4.90
C SER A 89 -1.28 6.46 3.86
N ASN A 90 -0.44 6.21 2.84
CA ASN A 90 -0.71 5.23 1.82
C ASN A 90 -0.70 3.80 2.35
N GLU A 91 0.20 3.49 3.30
CA GLU A 91 0.22 2.20 3.98
C GLU A 91 -1.08 1.97 4.77
N GLN A 92 -1.59 3.01 5.44
CA GLN A 92 -2.87 2.93 6.15
C GLN A 92 -4.04 2.69 5.18
N ILE A 93 -4.03 3.33 4.02
CA ILE A 93 -5.05 3.10 2.99
C ILE A 93 -5.00 1.66 2.49
N LEU A 94 -3.79 1.10 2.26
CA LEU A 94 -3.62 -0.30 1.89
C LEU A 94 -4.20 -1.25 2.95
N GLU A 95 -3.94 -0.99 4.22
CA GLU A 95 -4.50 -1.76 5.33
C GLU A 95 -6.03 -1.74 5.31
N GLN A 96 -6.63 -0.57 5.13
CA GLN A 96 -8.09 -0.43 5.02
C GLN A 96 -8.65 -1.19 3.82
N LEU A 97 -7.96 -1.17 2.68
CA LEU A 97 -8.36 -1.90 1.49
C LEU A 97 -8.27 -3.42 1.68
N GLU A 98 -7.25 -3.89 2.38
CA GLU A 98 -7.13 -5.31 2.74
C GLU A 98 -8.26 -5.76 3.66
N GLU A 99 -8.59 -4.97 4.67
CA GLU A 99 -9.71 -5.24 5.57
C GLU A 99 -11.04 -5.26 4.82
N LYS A 100 -11.24 -4.32 3.91
CA LYS A 100 -12.43 -4.27 3.06
C LYS A 100 -12.56 -5.52 2.19
N GLY A 101 -11.45 -5.97 1.60
CA GLY A 101 -11.40 -7.21 0.82
C GLY A 101 -11.71 -8.45 1.67
N LYS A 102 -11.17 -8.54 2.87
CA LYS A 102 -11.44 -9.63 3.81
C LYS A 102 -12.90 -9.64 4.26
N LEU A 103 -13.45 -8.48 4.55
CA LEU A 103 -14.86 -8.35 4.93
C LEU A 103 -15.78 -8.79 3.80
N ALA A 104 -15.51 -8.35 2.58
CA ALA A 104 -16.29 -8.75 1.41
C ALA A 104 -16.24 -10.27 1.19
N LYS A 105 -15.07 -10.87 1.34
CA LYS A 105 -14.90 -12.33 1.23
C LYS A 105 -15.69 -13.06 2.30
N LYS A 106 -15.64 -12.59 3.54
CA LYS A 106 -16.40 -13.17 4.64
C LYS A 106 -17.91 -13.11 4.37
N MET A 107 -18.40 -11.97 3.93
CA MET A 107 -19.82 -11.80 3.59
C MET A 107 -20.24 -12.72 2.44
N TYR A 108 -19.40 -12.89 1.44
CA TYR A 108 -19.64 -13.80 0.33
C TYR A 108 -19.67 -15.26 0.79
N ASP A 109 -18.70 -15.68 1.61
CA ASP A 109 -18.64 -17.04 2.15
C ASP A 109 -19.83 -17.34 3.03
N ASP A 110 -20.25 -16.43 3.89
CA ASP A 110 -21.41 -16.57 4.75
C ASP A 110 -22.71 -16.73 3.94
N THR A 111 -22.86 -15.92 2.89
CA THR A 111 -23.99 -16.00 1.97
C THR A 111 -24.03 -17.35 1.25
N ARG A 112 -22.87 -17.81 0.76
CA ARG A 112 -22.72 -19.09 0.08
C ARG A 112 -23.08 -20.26 1.00
N LYS A 113 -22.67 -20.21 2.26
CA LYS A 113 -23.04 -21.23 3.26
C LYS A 113 -24.55 -21.26 3.50
N LYS A 114 -25.20 -20.11 3.60
CA LYS A 114 -26.65 -20.03 3.76
C LYS A 114 -27.38 -20.65 2.57
N TRP A 115 -26.95 -20.36 1.35
CA TRP A 115 -27.52 -20.94 0.14
C TRP A 115 -27.37 -22.46 0.12
N GLN A 116 -26.22 -22.97 0.49
CA GLN A 116 -25.96 -24.39 0.55
C GLN A 116 -26.84 -25.10 1.59
N GLN A 117 -27.01 -24.47 2.75
CA GLN A 117 -27.90 -24.98 3.78
C GLN A 117 -29.36 -25.04 3.31
N LEU A 118 -29.82 -24.02 2.59
CA LEU A 118 -31.15 -23.99 2.02
C LEU A 118 -31.35 -25.09 0.96
N GLU A 119 -30.39 -25.32 0.09
CA GLU A 119 -30.41 -26.40 -0.89
C GLU A 119 -30.47 -27.77 -0.21
N ASN A 120 -29.66 -28.00 0.79
CA ASN A 120 -29.64 -29.23 1.57
C ASN A 120 -31.02 -29.50 2.22
N LYS A 121 -31.66 -28.49 2.77
CA LYS A 121 -32.99 -28.58 3.36
C LYS A 121 -34.04 -28.92 2.30
N ARG A 122 -33.96 -28.33 1.12
CA ARG A 122 -34.85 -28.65 0.00
C ARG A 122 -34.69 -30.08 -0.45
N GLU A 123 -33.48 -30.58 -0.59
CA GLU A 123 -33.18 -31.97 -0.94
C GLU A 123 -33.72 -32.94 0.12
N GLU A 124 -33.52 -32.65 1.40
CA GLU A 124 -34.05 -33.46 2.49
C GLU A 124 -35.58 -33.50 2.45
N GLN A 125 -36.23 -32.37 2.21
CA GLN A 125 -37.67 -32.30 2.14
C GLN A 125 -38.19 -33.08 0.93
N THR A 126 -37.54 -32.97 -0.22
CA THR A 126 -37.88 -33.74 -1.41
C THR A 126 -37.76 -35.24 -1.18
N LEU A 127 -36.69 -35.68 -0.51
CA LEU A 127 -36.50 -37.09 -0.16
C LEU A 127 -37.58 -37.60 0.82
N ARG A 128 -37.99 -36.80 1.79
CA ARG A 128 -39.07 -37.12 2.70
C ARG A 128 -40.40 -37.28 1.98
N ASP A 129 -40.70 -36.36 1.06
CA ASP A 129 -41.91 -36.37 0.26
C ASP A 129 -41.95 -37.61 -0.63
N LEU A 130 -40.82 -37.94 -1.28
CA LEU A 130 -40.70 -39.15 -2.08
C LEU A 130 -40.92 -40.44 -1.27
N LYS A 131 -40.32 -40.49 -0.06
CA LYS A 131 -40.53 -41.64 0.84
C LYS A 131 -41.99 -41.79 1.25
N MET A 132 -42.68 -40.69 1.51
CA MET A 132 -44.10 -40.72 1.85
C MET A 132 -44.95 -41.24 0.70
N VAL A 133 -44.65 -40.85 -0.53
CA VAL A 133 -45.34 -41.32 -1.71
C VAL A 133 -45.09 -42.83 -1.93
N LEU A 134 -43.85 -43.29 -1.73
CA LEU A 134 -43.50 -44.71 -1.94
C LEU A 134 -44.05 -45.63 -0.86
N LEU A 135 -44.30 -45.11 0.36
CA LEU A 135 -44.86 -45.88 1.45
C LEU A 135 -46.39 -45.99 1.44
N LYS A 136 -47.04 -45.24 0.58
CA LYS A 136 -48.47 -45.40 0.33
C LYS A 136 -48.70 -46.47 -0.71
#